data_83b72cf43bdef558f8380292958b8590
#
_entry.id   83b72cf43bdef558f8380292958b8590
#
_cell.length_a   1.000
_cell.length_b   1.000
_cell.length_c   1.000
_cell.angle_alpha   90.00
_cell.angle_beta   90.00
_cell.angle_gamma   90.00
#
_symmetry.space_group_name_H-M   'P 1'
#
loop_
_entity.id
_entity.type
_entity.pdbx_description
1 polymer ?
#
loop_
_entity_poly.entity_id
_entity_poly.type
_entity_poly.pdbx_seq_one_letter_code
_entity_poly.pdbx_strand_id
1 'polypeptide(L)'
;MTDLNDISLEIDIEEIAGYARQRGVKLCIWTLALELNRNLEKALTQFNDWGIDCIMTDFIHRDDQPAVDFYHRVAAACAKHRIHLMFHGAFPGKGFNRTYPNAVGREGVLGAEYNIWSERATPQHNVTLPFTRMLGGPMDYEPGLLNNAVQNGFRAIPGMVMSQGTRCHQLAMFVVYDSSIQLFAGNPSQGMREPEFMEFLAAIPTTWDETMIIDGKIGEYIVTARNNGNEWYVAGMNNWGKRDYNLNLDFLDAGNYVATVCRDGINADRYAADYAFETFEVTKECRLPLSMASGGGFVIRIKKR
;
A
#
# COMPACT_ATOMS: atom_id res chain seq x y z
N MET A 1 29.51 -0.26 9.54
CA MET A 1 28.88 -1.60 9.70
C MET A 1 27.83 -1.39 10.79
N THR A 2 26.57 -1.52 10.45
CA THR A 2 25.47 -1.30 11.40
C THR A 2 25.31 -2.54 12.27
N ASP A 3 25.65 -2.47 13.53
CA ASP A 3 25.29 -3.51 14.50
C ASP A 3 23.80 -3.37 14.83
N LEU A 4 22.99 -4.41 14.54
CA LEU A 4 21.55 -4.41 14.83
C LEU A 4 21.22 -4.45 16.32
N ASN A 5 22.23 -4.60 17.18
CA ASN A 5 22.08 -4.62 18.62
C ASN A 5 22.56 -3.30 19.27
N ASP A 6 22.94 -2.32 18.43
CA ASP A 6 23.43 -1.02 18.90
C ASP A 6 22.45 0.07 18.45
N ILE A 7 22.11 0.95 19.36
CA ILE A 7 21.16 2.06 19.14
C ILE A 7 21.97 3.33 18.94
N SER A 8 21.58 4.17 17.98
CA SER A 8 22.11 5.52 17.91
C SER A 8 21.91 6.26 19.22
N LEU A 9 22.96 6.94 19.72
CA LEU A 9 22.88 7.77 20.92
C LEU A 9 21.84 8.91 20.84
N GLU A 10 21.32 9.17 19.63
CA GLU A 10 20.31 10.19 19.36
C GLU A 10 18.87 9.64 19.48
N ILE A 11 18.71 8.32 19.69
CA ILE A 11 17.40 7.65 19.73
C ILE A 11 17.23 6.95 21.08
N ASP A 12 16.20 7.33 21.83
CA ASP A 12 15.70 6.56 22.99
C ASP A 12 14.59 5.62 22.53
N ILE A 13 14.96 4.37 22.20
CA ILE A 13 14.02 3.36 21.69
C ILE A 13 12.97 2.98 22.75
N GLU A 14 13.31 2.99 24.03
CA GLU A 14 12.39 2.65 25.12
C GLU A 14 11.31 3.72 25.28
N GLU A 15 11.69 4.99 25.21
CA GLU A 15 10.74 6.12 25.20
C GLU A 15 9.79 6.03 24.00
N ILE A 16 10.33 5.82 22.78
CA ILE A 16 9.55 5.71 21.55
C ILE A 16 8.58 4.52 21.65
N ALA A 17 9.04 3.36 22.08
CA ALA A 17 8.22 2.18 22.22
C ALA A 17 7.14 2.35 23.31
N GLY A 18 7.47 3.00 24.42
CA GLY A 18 6.51 3.37 25.47
C GLY A 18 5.42 4.31 24.95
N TYR A 19 5.80 5.34 24.22
CA TYR A 19 4.88 6.29 23.61
C TYR A 19 3.95 5.63 22.55
N ALA A 20 4.51 4.78 21.71
CA ALA A 20 3.73 4.03 20.71
C ALA A 20 2.69 3.11 21.38
N ARG A 21 3.10 2.32 22.39
CA ARG A 21 2.20 1.43 23.14
C ARG A 21 1.04 2.18 23.80
N GLN A 22 1.29 3.35 24.40
CA GLN A 22 0.24 4.19 25.01
C GLN A 22 -0.83 4.62 24.00
N ARG A 23 -0.51 4.64 22.71
CA ARG A 23 -1.41 5.01 21.60
C ARG A 23 -1.94 3.84 20.79
N GLY A 24 -1.62 2.61 21.21
CA GLY A 24 -2.00 1.40 20.45
C GLY A 24 -1.28 1.27 19.10
N VAL A 25 -0.14 1.95 18.92
CA VAL A 25 0.69 1.88 17.73
C VAL A 25 1.82 0.88 17.94
N LYS A 26 2.04 0.03 16.94
CA LYS A 26 3.13 -0.93 16.90
C LYS A 26 4.33 -0.37 16.16
N LEU A 27 5.53 -0.85 16.52
CA LEU A 27 6.76 -0.41 15.88
C LEU A 27 7.24 -1.45 14.86
N CYS A 28 7.60 -0.96 13.67
CA CYS A 28 8.31 -1.71 12.65
C CYS A 28 9.68 -1.06 12.40
N ILE A 29 10.74 -1.85 12.40
CA ILE A 29 12.09 -1.37 12.11
C ILE A 29 12.65 -2.00 10.84
N TRP A 30 13.49 -1.25 10.13
CA TRP A 30 14.20 -1.72 8.96
C TRP A 30 15.54 -2.35 9.34
N THR A 31 15.90 -3.46 8.67
CA THR A 31 17.13 -4.22 8.93
C THR A 31 17.80 -4.64 7.62
N LEU A 32 19.13 -4.72 7.64
CA LEU A 32 19.90 -5.34 6.58
C LEU A 32 19.84 -6.87 6.69
N ALA A 33 19.45 -7.56 5.62
CA ALA A 33 19.36 -9.02 5.60
C ALA A 33 20.68 -9.71 5.98
N LEU A 34 21.82 -9.17 5.52
CA LEU A 34 23.14 -9.72 5.82
C LEU A 34 23.47 -9.64 7.31
N GLU A 35 23.19 -8.51 7.95
CA GLU A 35 23.47 -8.32 9.39
C GLU A 35 22.50 -9.14 10.25
N LEU A 36 21.21 -9.17 9.86
CA LEU A 36 20.22 -10.03 10.52
C LEU A 36 20.64 -11.51 10.45
N ASN A 37 21.12 -11.96 9.30
CA ASN A 37 21.55 -13.35 9.11
C ASN A 37 22.74 -13.74 10.00
N ARG A 38 23.64 -12.80 10.28
CA ARG A 38 24.83 -13.03 11.13
C ARG A 38 24.50 -13.23 12.61
N ASN A 39 23.44 -12.54 13.10
CA ASN A 39 23.12 -12.46 14.53
C ASN A 39 21.64 -12.68 14.80
N LEU A 40 20.95 -13.54 14.03
CA LEU A 40 19.50 -13.64 13.99
C LEU A 40 18.84 -13.75 15.37
N GLU A 41 19.18 -14.75 16.17
CA GLU A 41 18.54 -14.98 17.48
C GLU A 41 18.86 -13.86 18.47
N LYS A 42 20.09 -13.34 18.47
CA LYS A 42 20.49 -12.22 19.33
C LYS A 42 19.72 -10.95 18.96
N ALA A 43 19.61 -10.65 17.65
CA ALA A 43 18.89 -9.48 17.18
C ALA A 43 17.39 -9.56 17.52
N LEU A 44 16.74 -10.70 17.28
CA LEU A 44 15.32 -10.87 17.56
C LEU A 44 15.02 -10.81 19.07
N THR A 45 15.92 -11.32 19.93
CA THR A 45 15.80 -11.16 21.39
C THR A 45 15.83 -9.68 21.76
N GLN A 46 16.82 -8.95 21.26
CA GLN A 46 16.95 -7.52 21.51
C GLN A 46 15.76 -6.71 21.01
N PHE A 47 15.21 -7.06 19.83
CA PHE A 47 14.02 -6.39 19.30
C PHE A 47 12.79 -6.62 20.17
N ASN A 48 12.63 -7.82 20.75
CA ASN A 48 11.58 -8.08 21.73
C ASN A 48 11.77 -7.24 23.00
N ASP A 49 13.00 -7.11 23.51
CA ASP A 49 13.30 -6.30 24.69
C ASP A 49 12.96 -4.83 24.44
N TRP A 50 13.17 -4.33 23.22
CA TRP A 50 12.77 -2.98 22.81
C TRP A 50 11.26 -2.84 22.56
N GLY A 51 10.53 -3.94 22.43
CA GLY A 51 9.09 -3.94 22.12
C GLY A 51 8.79 -3.70 20.64
N ILE A 52 9.65 -4.20 19.76
CA ILE A 52 9.44 -4.16 18.29
C ILE A 52 8.50 -5.28 17.88
N ASP A 53 7.45 -4.92 17.14
CA ASP A 53 6.40 -5.84 16.70
C ASP A 53 6.64 -6.37 15.26
N CYS A 54 7.39 -5.66 14.46
CA CYS A 54 7.62 -5.97 13.05
C CYS A 54 9.05 -5.60 12.64
N ILE A 55 9.61 -6.39 11.74
CA ILE A 55 10.86 -6.02 11.05
C ILE A 55 10.63 -6.06 9.54
N MET A 56 11.27 -5.12 8.83
CA MET A 56 11.46 -5.16 7.39
C MET A 56 12.93 -5.53 7.14
N THR A 57 13.19 -6.69 6.53
CA THR A 57 14.56 -7.09 6.18
C THR A 57 14.79 -6.97 4.68
N ASP A 58 15.88 -6.30 4.30
CA ASP A 58 16.08 -5.77 2.96
C ASP A 58 17.46 -6.14 2.36
N PHE A 59 17.64 -5.84 1.08
CA PHE A 59 18.82 -6.11 0.27
C PHE A 59 19.16 -7.60 0.15
N ILE A 60 18.14 -8.45 -0.08
CA ILE A 60 18.35 -9.88 -0.30
C ILE A 60 18.80 -10.13 -1.74
N HIS A 61 18.09 -9.55 -2.73
CA HIS A 61 18.40 -9.53 -4.18
C HIS A 61 18.80 -10.87 -4.80
N ARG A 62 18.36 -11.99 -4.19
CA ARG A 62 18.71 -13.36 -4.60
C ARG A 62 17.51 -14.27 -4.47
N ASP A 63 17.44 -15.29 -5.33
CA ASP A 63 16.42 -16.33 -5.37
C ASP A 63 17.02 -17.76 -5.48
N ASP A 64 18.35 -17.89 -5.26
CA ASP A 64 19.04 -19.17 -5.19
C ASP A 64 18.75 -19.91 -3.87
N GLN A 65 19.13 -21.18 -3.79
CA GLN A 65 18.84 -22.02 -2.65
C GLN A 65 19.26 -21.43 -1.30
N PRO A 66 20.48 -20.86 -1.14
CA PRO A 66 20.86 -20.20 0.13
C PRO A 66 19.96 -19.03 0.53
N ALA A 67 19.44 -18.26 -0.45
CA ALA A 67 18.50 -17.18 -0.19
C ALA A 67 17.12 -17.73 0.20
N VAL A 68 16.64 -18.77 -0.47
CA VAL A 68 15.38 -19.44 -0.10
C VAL A 68 15.47 -20.00 1.32
N ASP A 69 16.56 -20.65 1.68
CA ASP A 69 16.81 -21.16 3.04
C ASP A 69 16.84 -20.02 4.08
N PHE A 70 17.40 -18.86 3.71
CA PHE A 70 17.38 -17.67 4.55
C PHE A 70 15.94 -17.19 4.82
N TYR A 71 15.09 -17.08 3.79
CA TYR A 71 13.68 -16.70 3.96
C TYR A 71 12.96 -17.59 4.96
N HIS A 72 13.09 -18.93 4.81
CA HIS A 72 12.47 -19.90 5.70
C HIS A 72 12.98 -19.78 7.13
N ARG A 73 14.30 -19.70 7.31
CA ARG A 73 14.94 -19.59 8.62
C ARG A 73 14.53 -18.33 9.37
N VAL A 74 14.55 -17.16 8.69
CA VAL A 74 14.18 -15.88 9.30
C VAL A 74 12.70 -15.86 9.65
N ALA A 75 11.81 -16.33 8.76
CA ALA A 75 10.39 -16.36 9.05
C ALA A 75 10.03 -17.26 10.23
N ALA A 76 10.66 -18.46 10.33
CA ALA A 76 10.48 -19.35 11.46
C ALA A 76 11.00 -18.74 12.78
N ALA A 77 12.16 -18.09 12.76
CA ALA A 77 12.71 -17.41 13.93
C ALA A 77 11.83 -16.24 14.37
N CYS A 78 11.40 -15.38 13.44
CA CYS A 78 10.49 -14.28 13.75
C CYS A 78 9.16 -14.78 14.33
N ALA A 79 8.59 -15.89 13.82
CA ALA A 79 7.38 -16.50 14.38
C ALA A 79 7.59 -16.94 15.84
N LYS A 80 8.73 -17.58 16.15
CA LYS A 80 9.10 -17.99 17.50
C LYS A 80 9.20 -16.79 18.46
N HIS A 81 9.70 -15.67 17.97
CA HIS A 81 9.82 -14.41 18.72
C HIS A 81 8.54 -13.55 18.66
N ARG A 82 7.47 -13.98 17.99
CA ARG A 82 6.21 -13.25 17.80
C ARG A 82 6.38 -11.90 17.09
N ILE A 83 7.35 -11.82 16.18
CA ILE A 83 7.65 -10.66 15.36
C ILE A 83 7.07 -10.88 13.96
N HIS A 84 6.35 -9.90 13.45
CA HIS A 84 5.94 -9.85 12.04
C HIS A 84 7.13 -9.51 11.15
N LEU A 85 7.05 -9.93 9.89
CA LEU A 85 8.18 -9.83 8.97
C LEU A 85 7.73 -9.35 7.60
N MET A 86 8.44 -8.37 7.06
CA MET A 86 8.38 -7.95 5.66
C MET A 86 9.73 -8.20 4.98
N PHE A 87 9.71 -8.62 3.73
CA PHE A 87 10.92 -8.80 2.94
C PHE A 87 10.99 -7.78 1.81
N HIS A 88 12.10 -7.04 1.75
CA HIS A 88 12.44 -6.11 0.69
C HIS A 88 13.66 -6.58 -0.12
N GLY A 89 13.88 -6.00 -1.30
CA GLY A 89 14.85 -6.52 -2.24
C GLY A 89 14.61 -8.01 -2.52
N ALA A 90 13.37 -8.45 -2.59
CA ALA A 90 12.96 -9.85 -2.52
C ALA A 90 12.15 -10.25 -3.76
N PHE A 91 12.21 -11.51 -4.16
CA PHE A 91 11.31 -12.03 -5.19
C PHE A 91 9.87 -12.26 -4.65
N PRO A 92 8.82 -12.33 -5.52
CA PRO A 92 7.44 -12.57 -5.11
C PRO A 92 7.26 -13.87 -4.33
N GLY A 93 6.43 -13.83 -3.28
CA GLY A 93 6.35 -14.87 -2.26
C GLY A 93 5.71 -16.20 -2.66
N LYS A 94 4.92 -16.25 -3.74
CA LYS A 94 4.31 -17.48 -4.31
C LYS A 94 3.67 -18.40 -3.26
N GLY A 95 2.91 -17.84 -2.31
CA GLY A 95 2.23 -18.60 -1.25
C GLY A 95 3.06 -18.85 0.01
N PHE A 96 4.26 -18.28 0.15
CA PHE A 96 5.13 -18.41 1.32
C PHE A 96 4.42 -18.05 2.64
N ASN A 97 3.57 -17.03 2.63
CA ASN A 97 2.78 -16.59 3.77
C ASN A 97 1.72 -17.60 4.25
N ARG A 98 1.40 -18.63 3.46
CA ARG A 98 0.57 -19.76 3.93
C ARG A 98 1.30 -20.64 4.93
N THR A 99 2.62 -20.78 4.77
CA THR A 99 3.48 -21.52 5.72
C THR A 99 3.88 -20.61 6.89
N TYR A 100 4.15 -19.35 6.60
CA TYR A 100 4.61 -18.36 7.58
C TYR A 100 3.65 -17.14 7.59
N PRO A 101 2.51 -17.22 8.29
CA PRO A 101 1.53 -16.13 8.32
C PRO A 101 2.05 -14.85 8.99
N ASN A 102 3.16 -14.93 9.73
CA ASN A 102 3.87 -13.78 10.26
C ASN A 102 4.69 -13.03 9.20
N ALA A 103 4.93 -13.62 8.01
CA ALA A 103 5.51 -12.92 6.86
C ALA A 103 4.39 -12.16 6.12
N VAL A 104 4.14 -10.92 6.55
CA VAL A 104 2.96 -10.14 6.19
C VAL A 104 3.09 -9.34 4.90
N GLY A 105 4.30 -9.18 4.36
CA GLY A 105 4.52 -8.44 3.12
C GLY A 105 5.82 -8.82 2.41
N ARG A 106 5.86 -8.57 1.11
CA ARG A 106 7.05 -8.64 0.26
C ARG A 106 7.00 -7.57 -0.80
N GLU A 107 8.13 -6.95 -1.05
CA GLU A 107 8.29 -6.05 -2.18
C GLU A 107 8.22 -6.85 -3.50
N GLY A 108 9.32 -7.23 -4.05
CA GLY A 108 9.41 -7.93 -5.34
C GLY A 108 8.70 -7.21 -6.47
N VAL A 109 8.64 -5.89 -6.43
CA VAL A 109 7.93 -5.00 -7.34
C VAL A 109 8.70 -3.71 -7.55
N LEU A 110 8.50 -3.06 -8.68
CA LEU A 110 8.97 -1.68 -8.89
C LEU A 110 7.93 -0.75 -8.24
N GLY A 111 8.11 -0.47 -6.93
CA GLY A 111 7.18 0.28 -6.09
C GLY A 111 7.36 1.80 -6.16
N ALA A 112 6.66 2.51 -5.27
CA ALA A 112 6.70 3.97 -5.24
C ALA A 112 8.08 4.53 -4.89
N GLU A 113 8.91 3.79 -4.15
CA GLU A 113 10.28 4.14 -3.84
C GLU A 113 11.09 4.49 -5.10
N TYR A 114 10.87 3.78 -6.21
CA TYR A 114 11.58 4.01 -7.45
C TYR A 114 11.39 5.40 -8.06
N ASN A 115 10.37 6.14 -7.64
CA ASN A 115 10.20 7.54 -8.04
C ASN A 115 11.33 8.48 -7.53
N ILE A 116 12.15 8.03 -6.59
CA ILE A 116 13.31 8.78 -6.08
C ILE A 116 14.36 8.98 -7.17
N TRP A 117 14.57 7.97 -8.03
CA TRP A 117 15.67 7.90 -9.00
C TRP A 117 15.28 7.44 -10.41
N SER A 118 13.99 7.18 -10.67
CA SER A 118 13.53 6.61 -11.94
C SER A 118 12.17 7.13 -12.35
N GLU A 119 11.94 7.22 -13.66
CA GLU A 119 10.65 7.57 -14.26
C GLU A 119 9.77 6.33 -14.59
N ARG A 120 10.15 5.13 -14.12
CA ARG A 120 9.56 3.86 -14.53
C ARG A 120 8.27 3.48 -13.79
N ALA A 121 8.03 4.00 -12.58
CA ALA A 121 6.81 3.74 -11.81
C ALA A 121 5.64 4.59 -12.32
N THR A 122 5.21 4.32 -13.55
CA THR A 122 4.15 5.07 -14.25
C THR A 122 2.75 4.54 -13.93
N PRO A 123 1.67 5.31 -14.15
CA PRO A 123 0.30 4.80 -14.07
C PRO A 123 0.04 3.56 -14.93
N GLN A 124 0.65 3.44 -16.11
CA GLN A 124 0.56 2.24 -16.93
C GLN A 124 1.21 1.03 -16.26
N HIS A 125 2.38 1.21 -15.63
CA HIS A 125 3.01 0.17 -14.81
C HIS A 125 2.08 -0.23 -13.66
N ASN A 126 1.55 0.75 -12.94
CA ASN A 126 0.70 0.53 -11.77
C ASN A 126 -0.55 -0.30 -12.09
N VAL A 127 -1.26 0.01 -13.19
CA VAL A 127 -2.44 -0.77 -13.60
C VAL A 127 -2.10 -2.13 -14.21
N THR A 128 -0.82 -2.43 -14.46
CA THR A 128 -0.34 -3.74 -14.92
C THR A 128 -0.08 -4.70 -13.76
N LEU A 129 0.31 -4.17 -12.58
CA LEU A 129 0.68 -4.98 -11.41
C LEU A 129 -0.42 -5.94 -10.92
N PRO A 130 -1.71 -5.56 -10.88
CA PRO A 130 -2.78 -6.47 -10.50
C PRO A 130 -2.89 -7.73 -11.37
N PHE A 131 -2.52 -7.63 -12.64
CA PHE A 131 -2.56 -8.73 -13.61
C PHE A 131 -1.27 -9.55 -13.68
N THR A 132 -0.22 -9.12 -13.01
CA THR A 132 1.12 -9.73 -13.10
C THR A 132 1.71 -10.01 -11.72
N ARG A 133 2.29 -9.00 -11.06
CA ARG A 133 2.98 -9.15 -9.77
C ARG A 133 2.07 -9.71 -8.67
N MET A 134 0.81 -9.26 -8.60
CA MET A 134 -0.12 -9.71 -7.57
C MET A 134 -0.52 -11.19 -7.69
N LEU A 135 -0.33 -11.83 -8.85
CA LEU A 135 -0.49 -13.28 -9.00
C LEU A 135 0.51 -14.06 -8.12
N GLY A 136 1.62 -13.44 -7.73
CA GLY A 136 2.61 -13.99 -6.81
C GLY A 136 2.27 -13.80 -5.33
N GLY A 137 1.12 -13.20 -5.02
CA GLY A 137 0.65 -12.90 -3.65
C GLY A 137 0.77 -11.41 -3.28
N PRO A 138 0.45 -11.06 -2.02
CA PRO A 138 0.50 -9.70 -1.51
C PRO A 138 1.83 -8.99 -1.83
N MET A 139 1.77 -7.69 -2.05
CA MET A 139 2.95 -6.89 -2.36
C MET A 139 2.99 -5.61 -1.55
N ASP A 140 4.18 -5.21 -1.15
CA ASP A 140 4.45 -3.90 -0.64
C ASP A 140 4.89 -2.99 -1.79
N TYR A 141 3.99 -2.09 -2.17
CA TYR A 141 4.20 -1.11 -3.24
C TYR A 141 4.57 0.27 -2.68
N GLU A 142 4.25 0.52 -1.41
CA GLU A 142 4.42 1.81 -0.73
C GLU A 142 3.61 2.96 -1.37
N PRO A 143 2.28 2.83 -1.50
CA PRO A 143 1.47 3.89 -2.09
C PRO A 143 1.33 5.10 -1.16
N GLY A 144 0.67 6.16 -1.65
CA GLY A 144 0.24 7.29 -0.81
C GLY A 144 1.12 8.51 -0.86
N LEU A 145 2.06 8.62 -1.81
CA LEU A 145 2.78 9.87 -2.04
C LEU A 145 1.78 11.02 -2.29
N LEU A 146 1.91 12.10 -1.51
CA LEU A 146 1.04 13.28 -1.60
C LEU A 146 1.57 14.35 -2.55
N ASN A 147 2.79 14.19 -3.02
CA ASN A 147 3.41 15.00 -4.07
C ASN A 147 3.11 14.34 -5.41
N ASN A 148 2.06 14.76 -6.08
CA ASN A 148 1.55 14.09 -7.28
C ASN A 148 1.86 14.92 -8.53
N ALA A 149 2.27 14.27 -9.61
CA ALA A 149 2.68 14.93 -10.85
C ALA A 149 1.91 14.41 -12.06
N VAL A 150 1.46 15.34 -12.90
CA VAL A 150 1.02 15.03 -14.26
C VAL A 150 2.21 14.55 -15.09
N GLN A 151 1.97 13.83 -16.20
CA GLN A 151 3.00 13.17 -17.00
C GLN A 151 4.21 14.05 -17.31
N ASN A 152 3.99 15.26 -17.77
CA ASN A 152 5.06 16.20 -18.15
C ASN A 152 5.66 16.96 -16.93
N GLY A 153 5.04 16.85 -15.76
CA GLY A 153 5.47 17.53 -14.53
C GLY A 153 6.38 16.67 -13.65
N PHE A 154 6.45 15.36 -13.89
CA PHE A 154 7.24 14.45 -13.08
C PHE A 154 8.74 14.67 -13.27
N ARG A 155 9.47 14.58 -12.17
CA ARG A 155 10.93 14.50 -12.14
C ARG A 155 11.36 13.58 -11.00
N ALA A 156 12.30 12.69 -11.27
CA ALA A 156 12.93 11.88 -10.23
C ALA A 156 13.95 12.75 -9.47
N ILE A 157 13.57 13.24 -8.30
CA ILE A 157 14.38 14.15 -7.48
C ILE A 157 14.59 13.52 -6.10
N PRO A 158 15.84 13.14 -5.76
CA PRO A 158 16.16 12.67 -4.42
C PRO A 158 15.81 13.72 -3.36
N GLY A 159 15.16 13.30 -2.27
CA GLY A 159 14.75 14.19 -1.18
C GLY A 159 13.44 14.97 -1.39
N MET A 160 12.88 14.97 -2.60
CA MET A 160 11.55 15.52 -2.89
C MET A 160 10.77 14.56 -3.78
N VAL A 161 10.45 13.40 -3.24
CA VAL A 161 9.79 12.33 -3.99
C VAL A 161 8.39 12.75 -4.40
N MET A 162 8.04 12.52 -5.66
CA MET A 162 6.69 12.68 -6.20
C MET A 162 6.25 11.40 -6.90
N SER A 163 4.94 11.15 -6.96
CA SER A 163 4.37 10.08 -7.76
C SER A 163 3.94 10.58 -9.13
N GLN A 164 3.93 9.69 -10.10
CA GLN A 164 3.29 9.91 -11.39
C GLN A 164 1.79 9.58 -11.31
N GLY A 165 0.96 10.39 -11.94
CA GLY A 165 -0.50 10.30 -11.86
C GLY A 165 -1.11 11.10 -10.72
N THR A 166 -2.42 10.96 -10.54
CA THR A 166 -3.18 11.80 -9.61
C THR A 166 -3.10 11.30 -8.16
N ARG A 167 -3.55 12.14 -7.22
CA ARG A 167 -3.73 11.77 -5.82
C ARG A 167 -4.74 10.64 -5.66
N CYS A 168 -5.83 10.66 -6.44
CA CYS A 168 -6.82 9.58 -6.42
C CYS A 168 -6.30 8.26 -6.97
N HIS A 169 -5.34 8.28 -7.91
CA HIS A 169 -4.63 7.09 -8.34
C HIS A 169 -3.83 6.45 -7.19
N GLN A 170 -3.12 7.27 -6.39
CA GLN A 170 -2.41 6.78 -5.21
C GLN A 170 -3.36 6.24 -4.14
N LEU A 171 -4.50 6.91 -3.92
CA LEU A 171 -5.54 6.45 -2.99
C LEU A 171 -6.14 5.11 -3.44
N ALA A 172 -6.41 4.95 -4.72
CA ALA A 172 -7.00 3.73 -5.28
C ALA A 172 -6.12 2.49 -5.06
N MET A 173 -4.80 2.65 -5.00
CA MET A 173 -3.87 1.55 -4.73
C MET A 173 -4.12 0.86 -3.39
N PHE A 174 -4.59 1.58 -2.36
CA PHE A 174 -4.92 1.01 -1.05
C PHE A 174 -6.10 0.03 -1.09
N VAL A 175 -6.93 0.10 -2.11
CA VAL A 175 -8.03 -0.84 -2.34
C VAL A 175 -7.68 -1.89 -3.40
N VAL A 176 -7.02 -1.48 -4.49
CA VAL A 176 -6.71 -2.36 -5.62
C VAL A 176 -5.60 -3.36 -5.26
N TYR A 177 -4.54 -2.90 -4.58
CA TYR A 177 -3.42 -3.76 -4.25
C TYR A 177 -3.70 -4.62 -3.01
N ASP A 178 -3.26 -5.86 -3.08
CA ASP A 178 -3.36 -6.78 -1.95
C ASP A 178 -2.11 -6.65 -1.07
N SER A 179 -2.30 -6.19 0.15
CA SER A 179 -1.28 -6.13 1.19
C SER A 179 -1.93 -6.08 2.56
N SER A 180 -1.57 -6.98 3.46
CA SER A 180 -2.09 -6.99 4.83
C SER A 180 -1.49 -5.88 5.71
N ILE A 181 -0.35 -5.33 5.32
CA ILE A 181 0.22 -4.10 5.85
C ILE A 181 0.48 -3.17 4.66
N GLN A 182 -0.25 -2.06 4.61
CA GLN A 182 -0.09 -1.04 3.58
C GLN A 182 0.82 0.07 4.13
N LEU A 183 2.01 0.22 3.57
CA LEU A 183 2.88 1.34 3.91
C LEU A 183 2.35 2.61 3.24
N PHE A 184 2.25 3.68 4.02
CA PHE A 184 1.95 5.02 3.51
C PHE A 184 3.27 5.75 3.24
N ALA A 185 3.63 5.90 1.97
CA ALA A 185 4.86 6.56 1.55
C ALA A 185 4.82 8.09 1.66
N GLY A 186 3.67 8.65 2.04
CA GLY A 186 3.48 10.09 2.20
C GLY A 186 4.17 10.64 3.44
N ASN A 187 4.52 11.93 3.38
CA ASN A 187 5.06 12.63 4.53
C ASN A 187 3.93 12.96 5.53
N PRO A 188 4.04 12.58 6.83
CA PRO A 188 3.00 12.87 7.83
C PRO A 188 2.64 14.35 7.94
N SER A 189 3.61 15.26 7.84
CA SER A 189 3.36 16.70 7.87
C SER A 189 2.57 17.22 6.67
N GLN A 190 2.68 16.57 5.50
CA GLN A 190 1.82 16.85 4.36
C GLN A 190 0.41 16.31 4.60
N GLY A 191 0.29 15.10 5.14
CA GLY A 191 -1.00 14.51 5.51
C GLY A 191 -1.79 15.38 6.48
N MET A 192 -1.14 15.97 7.48
CA MET A 192 -1.78 16.89 8.43
C MET A 192 -2.41 18.13 7.79
N ARG A 193 -2.00 18.49 6.57
CA ARG A 193 -2.59 19.60 5.79
C ARG A 193 -3.79 19.18 4.94
N GLU A 194 -4.05 17.88 4.86
CA GLU A 194 -5.11 17.26 4.07
C GLU A 194 -6.00 16.37 4.98
N PRO A 195 -6.56 16.91 6.06
CA PRO A 195 -7.20 16.09 7.11
C PRO A 195 -8.37 15.24 6.59
N GLU A 196 -9.20 15.78 5.71
CA GLU A 196 -10.33 15.07 5.11
C GLU A 196 -9.88 13.88 4.25
N PHE A 197 -8.84 14.08 3.44
CA PHE A 197 -8.24 13.03 2.64
C PHE A 197 -7.63 11.93 3.50
N MET A 198 -6.89 12.30 4.55
CA MET A 198 -6.25 11.35 5.46
C MET A 198 -7.27 10.58 6.31
N GLU A 199 -8.38 11.22 6.72
CA GLU A 199 -9.48 10.53 7.41
C GLU A 199 -10.12 9.48 6.50
N PHE A 200 -10.36 9.83 5.23
CA PHE A 200 -10.89 8.87 4.26
C PHE A 200 -9.93 7.71 3.99
N LEU A 201 -8.63 8.00 3.80
CA LEU A 201 -7.58 7.00 3.63
C LEU A 201 -7.50 6.07 4.85
N ALA A 202 -7.46 6.62 6.06
CA ALA A 202 -7.36 5.86 7.30
C ALA A 202 -8.57 4.93 7.56
N ALA A 203 -9.69 5.20 6.91
CA ALA A 203 -10.88 4.36 6.99
C ALA A 203 -10.83 3.13 6.06
N ILE A 204 -9.87 3.07 5.12
CA ILE A 204 -9.73 1.92 4.22
C ILE A 204 -9.10 0.76 5.00
N PRO A 205 -9.77 -0.42 5.08
CA PRO A 205 -9.20 -1.58 5.77
C PRO A 205 -8.06 -2.22 4.98
N THR A 206 -7.23 -2.98 5.66
CA THR A 206 -6.13 -3.74 5.05
C THR A 206 -6.44 -5.23 4.87
N THR A 207 -7.57 -5.68 5.40
CA THR A 207 -8.07 -7.06 5.26
C THR A 207 -9.49 -7.04 4.70
N TRP A 208 -9.84 -8.05 3.92
CA TRP A 208 -11.05 -8.09 3.14
C TRP A 208 -11.75 -9.44 3.26
N ASP A 209 -13.08 -9.40 3.41
CA ASP A 209 -13.90 -10.61 3.43
C ASP A 209 -14.17 -11.12 2.01
N GLU A 210 -14.31 -10.19 1.07
CA GLU A 210 -14.55 -10.48 -0.34
C GLU A 210 -13.79 -9.54 -1.25
N THR A 211 -13.36 -10.03 -2.41
CA THR A 211 -12.74 -9.25 -3.48
C THR A 211 -13.35 -9.62 -4.82
N MET A 212 -13.83 -8.63 -5.54
CA MET A 212 -14.35 -8.74 -6.91
C MET A 212 -13.55 -7.87 -7.86
N ILE A 213 -13.15 -8.40 -8.99
CA ILE A 213 -12.68 -7.58 -10.12
C ILE A 213 -13.91 -7.24 -10.96
N ILE A 214 -14.33 -5.99 -10.91
CA ILE A 214 -15.51 -5.52 -11.63
C ILE A 214 -15.21 -5.43 -13.13
N ASP A 215 -14.05 -4.86 -13.48
CA ASP A 215 -13.62 -4.68 -14.83
C ASP A 215 -12.11 -4.42 -14.92
N GLY A 216 -11.51 -4.64 -16.08
CA GLY A 216 -10.10 -4.31 -16.24
C GLY A 216 -9.51 -4.77 -17.57
N LYS A 217 -8.49 -4.04 -17.97
CA LYS A 217 -7.67 -4.37 -19.13
C LYS A 217 -6.22 -4.09 -18.83
N ILE A 218 -5.40 -5.14 -18.91
CA ILE A 218 -3.97 -5.07 -18.56
C ILE A 218 -3.28 -3.88 -19.26
N GLY A 219 -2.55 -3.08 -18.48
CA GLY A 219 -1.85 -1.89 -18.96
C GLY A 219 -2.73 -0.68 -19.27
N GLU A 220 -4.07 -0.81 -19.12
CA GLU A 220 -4.99 0.29 -19.36
C GLU A 220 -5.72 0.75 -18.10
N TYR A 221 -6.44 -0.13 -17.43
CA TYR A 221 -7.19 0.20 -16.22
C TYR A 221 -7.60 -1.04 -15.44
N ILE A 222 -8.03 -0.81 -14.22
CA ILE A 222 -8.68 -1.81 -13.36
C ILE A 222 -9.72 -1.15 -12.48
N VAL A 223 -10.84 -1.85 -12.23
CA VAL A 223 -11.84 -1.49 -11.23
C VAL A 223 -12.08 -2.70 -10.32
N THR A 224 -11.87 -2.52 -9.04
CA THR A 224 -11.98 -3.56 -8.02
C THR A 224 -12.97 -3.14 -6.95
N ALA A 225 -13.85 -4.05 -6.52
CA ALA A 225 -14.69 -3.89 -5.34
C ALA A 225 -14.25 -4.87 -4.26
N ARG A 226 -14.16 -4.39 -3.01
CA ARG A 226 -13.80 -5.19 -1.85
C ARG A 226 -14.76 -4.93 -0.70
N ASN A 227 -15.11 -5.99 0.01
CA ASN A 227 -15.98 -5.94 1.18
C ASN A 227 -15.19 -6.14 2.47
N ASN A 228 -15.56 -5.38 3.50
CA ASN A 228 -15.13 -5.61 4.86
C ASN A 228 -16.34 -5.39 5.78
N GLY A 229 -16.87 -6.47 6.35
CA GLY A 229 -18.09 -6.42 7.18
C GLY A 229 -19.30 -5.89 6.39
N ASN A 230 -19.78 -4.73 6.80
CA ASN A 230 -20.95 -4.10 6.19
C ASN A 230 -20.61 -2.97 5.18
N GLU A 231 -19.35 -2.83 4.83
CA GLU A 231 -18.88 -1.75 3.96
C GLU A 231 -18.22 -2.30 2.69
N TRP A 232 -18.52 -1.67 1.57
CA TRP A 232 -17.86 -1.92 0.31
C TRP A 232 -16.92 -0.77 -0.03
N TYR A 233 -15.78 -1.10 -0.58
CA TYR A 233 -14.81 -0.17 -1.13
C TYR A 233 -14.59 -0.48 -2.60
N VAL A 234 -14.90 0.46 -3.48
CA VAL A 234 -14.70 0.31 -4.92
C VAL A 234 -13.63 1.29 -5.35
N ALA A 235 -12.62 0.80 -6.06
CA ALA A 235 -11.54 1.66 -6.56
C ALA A 235 -11.28 1.40 -8.03
N GLY A 236 -11.02 2.48 -8.75
CA GLY A 236 -10.59 2.45 -10.15
C GLY A 236 -9.27 3.18 -10.34
N MET A 237 -8.41 2.60 -11.17
CA MET A 237 -7.15 3.19 -11.61
C MET A 237 -7.05 3.09 -13.13
N ASN A 238 -6.51 4.12 -13.80
CA ASN A 238 -6.21 4.04 -15.23
C ASN A 238 -4.76 4.44 -15.55
N ASN A 239 -4.35 4.16 -16.79
CA ASN A 239 -3.09 4.62 -17.35
C ASN A 239 -3.15 6.12 -17.72
N TRP A 240 -2.26 6.59 -18.59
CA TRP A 240 -2.24 7.99 -19.03
C TRP A 240 -3.42 8.41 -19.94
N GLY A 241 -4.29 7.48 -20.33
CA GLY A 241 -5.52 7.80 -21.08
C GLY A 241 -6.63 8.24 -20.12
N LYS A 242 -7.32 9.35 -20.42
CA LYS A 242 -8.56 9.70 -19.70
C LYS A 242 -9.62 8.63 -19.92
N ARG A 243 -10.46 8.41 -18.90
CA ARG A 243 -11.49 7.38 -18.98
C ARG A 243 -12.76 7.78 -18.26
N ASP A 244 -13.87 7.75 -18.97
CA ASP A 244 -15.20 7.77 -18.37
C ASP A 244 -15.62 6.32 -18.07
N TYR A 245 -16.19 6.10 -16.92
CA TYR A 245 -16.60 4.78 -16.44
C TYR A 245 -17.98 4.86 -15.78
N ASN A 246 -18.88 3.94 -16.14
CA ASN A 246 -20.19 3.80 -15.51
C ASN A 246 -20.17 2.60 -14.56
N LEU A 247 -20.00 2.84 -13.27
CA LEU A 247 -19.99 1.80 -12.27
C LEU A 247 -21.41 1.29 -12.02
N ASN A 248 -21.64 0.00 -12.25
CA ASN A 248 -22.86 -0.70 -11.88
C ASN A 248 -22.73 -1.19 -10.43
N LEU A 249 -23.78 -1.01 -9.59
CA LEU A 249 -23.79 -1.38 -8.20
C LEU A 249 -24.57 -2.69 -7.93
N ASP A 250 -24.80 -3.52 -8.95
CA ASP A 250 -25.56 -4.78 -8.88
C ASP A 250 -24.95 -5.85 -7.95
N PHE A 251 -23.71 -5.70 -7.55
CA PHE A 251 -23.05 -6.54 -6.55
C PHE A 251 -23.53 -6.26 -5.11
N LEU A 252 -24.24 -5.15 -4.86
CA LEU A 252 -24.80 -4.84 -3.56
C LEU A 252 -26.07 -5.68 -3.29
N ASP A 253 -26.31 -5.99 -2.04
CA ASP A 253 -27.59 -6.53 -1.60
C ASP A 253 -28.72 -5.52 -1.76
N ALA A 254 -29.98 -5.98 -1.64
CA ALA A 254 -31.12 -5.08 -1.59
C ALA A 254 -31.05 -4.17 -0.35
N GLY A 255 -31.29 -2.89 -0.53
CA GLY A 255 -31.26 -1.89 0.55
C GLY A 255 -30.82 -0.52 0.08
N ASN A 256 -30.80 0.40 1.04
CA ASN A 256 -30.33 1.77 0.83
C ASN A 256 -28.93 1.92 1.40
N TYR A 257 -28.09 2.61 0.67
CA TYR A 257 -26.69 2.83 1.00
C TYR A 257 -26.31 4.30 0.85
N VAL A 258 -25.23 4.69 1.50
CA VAL A 258 -24.55 5.96 1.30
C VAL A 258 -23.19 5.67 0.68
N ALA A 259 -22.93 6.23 -0.49
CA ALA A 259 -21.67 6.16 -1.20
C ALA A 259 -20.91 7.48 -1.05
N THR A 260 -19.74 7.46 -0.42
CA THR A 260 -18.80 8.59 -0.37
C THR A 260 -17.71 8.35 -1.39
N VAL A 261 -17.61 9.22 -2.37
CA VAL A 261 -16.67 9.12 -3.51
C VAL A 261 -15.55 10.13 -3.35
N CYS A 262 -14.30 9.66 -3.35
CA CYS A 262 -13.12 10.49 -3.60
C CYS A 262 -12.67 10.25 -5.04
N ARG A 263 -12.66 11.29 -5.85
CA ARG A 263 -12.33 11.21 -7.28
C ARG A 263 -11.44 12.35 -7.73
N ASP A 264 -10.85 12.19 -8.91
CA ASP A 264 -10.08 13.25 -9.56
C ASP A 264 -10.92 14.54 -9.66
N GLY A 265 -10.32 15.65 -9.28
CA GLY A 265 -10.92 16.97 -9.39
C GLY A 265 -10.90 17.49 -10.85
N ILE A 266 -11.61 18.56 -11.08
CA ILE A 266 -11.77 19.15 -12.42
C ILE A 266 -10.44 19.61 -13.05
N ASN A 267 -9.43 19.91 -12.23
CA ASN A 267 -8.11 20.36 -12.66
C ASN A 267 -7.05 19.25 -12.63
N ALA A 268 -7.40 18.00 -12.32
CA ALA A 268 -6.43 16.92 -12.09
C ALA A 268 -5.47 16.69 -13.27
N ASP A 269 -5.88 17.00 -14.50
CA ASP A 269 -5.02 16.95 -15.69
C ASP A 269 -3.88 18.00 -15.70
N ARG A 270 -3.97 19.03 -14.89
CA ARG A 270 -2.98 20.10 -14.77
C ARG A 270 -2.34 20.16 -13.39
N TYR A 271 -3.08 19.76 -12.39
CA TYR A 271 -2.67 19.72 -10.98
C TYR A 271 -3.07 18.35 -10.41
N ALA A 272 -2.15 17.41 -10.48
CA ALA A 272 -2.41 15.99 -10.15
C ALA A 272 -2.87 15.75 -8.69
N ALA A 273 -2.67 16.72 -7.80
CA ALA A 273 -3.17 16.66 -6.43
C ALA A 273 -4.62 17.13 -6.27
N ASP A 274 -5.29 17.58 -7.37
CA ASP A 274 -6.68 18.03 -7.32
C ASP A 274 -7.63 16.84 -7.18
N TYR A 275 -8.46 16.84 -6.14
CA TYR A 275 -9.47 15.81 -5.86
C TYR A 275 -10.76 16.45 -5.36
N ALA A 276 -11.85 15.68 -5.40
CA ALA A 276 -13.13 16.09 -4.88
C ALA A 276 -13.81 14.95 -4.11
N PHE A 277 -14.53 15.31 -3.04
CA PHE A 277 -15.44 14.42 -2.34
C PHE A 277 -16.88 14.70 -2.75
N GLU A 278 -17.64 13.62 -2.96
CA GLU A 278 -19.09 13.66 -3.21
C GLU A 278 -19.77 12.54 -2.44
N THR A 279 -21.01 12.77 -2.02
CA THR A 279 -21.81 11.77 -1.30
C THR A 279 -23.15 11.59 -1.98
N PHE A 280 -23.52 10.35 -2.23
CA PHE A 280 -24.76 9.95 -2.89
C PHE A 280 -25.54 8.93 -2.07
N GLU A 281 -26.85 9.01 -2.11
CA GLU A 281 -27.72 7.90 -1.72
C GLU A 281 -27.84 6.94 -2.90
N VAL A 282 -27.58 5.66 -2.69
CA VAL A 282 -27.54 4.67 -3.75
C VAL A 282 -28.24 3.36 -3.35
N THR A 283 -28.69 2.62 -4.36
CA THR A 283 -29.18 1.25 -4.26
C THR A 283 -28.43 0.39 -5.29
N LYS A 284 -28.64 -0.91 -5.28
CA LYS A 284 -28.01 -1.83 -6.25
C LYS A 284 -28.41 -1.56 -7.72
N GLU A 285 -29.53 -0.87 -7.97
CA GLU A 285 -29.99 -0.50 -9.29
C GLU A 285 -29.29 0.76 -9.83
N CYS A 286 -28.56 1.47 -8.99
CA CYS A 286 -27.88 2.71 -9.38
C CYS A 286 -26.67 2.43 -10.29
N ARG A 287 -26.42 3.41 -11.14
CA ARG A 287 -25.18 3.51 -11.93
C ARG A 287 -24.50 4.83 -11.60
N LEU A 288 -23.25 4.79 -11.24
CA LEU A 288 -22.47 5.98 -10.92
C LEU A 288 -21.58 6.34 -12.10
N PRO A 289 -21.80 7.51 -12.73
CA PRO A 289 -20.88 8.03 -13.73
C PRO A 289 -19.63 8.56 -13.03
N LEU A 290 -18.47 8.05 -13.44
CA LEU A 290 -17.16 8.39 -12.89
C LEU A 290 -16.24 8.79 -14.05
N SER A 291 -15.39 9.78 -13.83
CA SER A 291 -14.36 10.18 -14.78
C SER A 291 -13.00 10.13 -14.12
N MET A 292 -12.04 9.48 -14.77
CA MET A 292 -10.66 9.41 -14.35
C MET A 292 -9.80 10.27 -15.28
N ALA A 293 -9.04 11.18 -14.70
CA ALA A 293 -8.07 12.00 -15.43
C ALA A 293 -6.94 11.15 -16.01
N SER A 294 -6.04 11.77 -16.75
CA SER A 294 -4.80 11.12 -17.22
C SER A 294 -3.97 10.64 -16.05
N GLY A 295 -3.71 9.34 -15.93
CA GLY A 295 -3.08 8.74 -14.74
C GLY A 295 -3.94 8.85 -13.48
N GLY A 296 -5.25 8.83 -13.64
CA GLY A 296 -6.23 9.11 -12.61
C GLY A 296 -6.78 7.91 -11.88
N GLY A 297 -7.73 8.18 -10.99
CA GLY A 297 -8.41 7.17 -10.22
C GLY A 297 -9.59 7.69 -9.41
N PHE A 298 -10.24 6.76 -8.70
CA PHE A 298 -11.27 7.06 -7.72
C PHE A 298 -11.30 5.97 -6.64
N VAL A 299 -11.85 6.33 -5.47
CA VAL A 299 -12.26 5.38 -4.42
C VAL A 299 -13.65 5.75 -3.93
N ILE A 300 -14.49 4.74 -3.77
CA ILE A 300 -15.84 4.86 -3.24
C ILE A 300 -15.95 4.01 -1.98
N ARG A 301 -16.40 4.58 -0.89
CA ARG A 301 -16.82 3.86 0.31
C ARG A 301 -18.33 3.79 0.34
N ILE A 302 -18.90 2.60 0.40
CA ILE A 302 -20.34 2.36 0.38
C ILE A 302 -20.75 1.71 1.69
N LYS A 303 -21.62 2.40 2.45
CA LYS A 303 -22.16 1.93 3.74
C LYS A 303 -23.64 1.66 3.66
N LYS A 304 -24.09 0.54 4.22
CA LYS A 304 -25.52 0.26 4.40
C LYS A 304 -26.10 1.22 5.44
N ARG A 305 -27.29 1.76 5.17
CA ARG A 305 -28.05 2.57 6.13
C ARG A 305 -28.70 1.73 7.22
#